data_c039ba8237fa86e2ba5ce6ef2876ebec
#
_entry.id   c039ba8237fa86e2ba5ce6ef2876ebec
#
_cell.length_a   1.000
_cell.length_b   1.000
_cell.length_c   1.000
_cell.angle_alpha   90.00
_cell.angle_beta   90.00
_cell.angle_gamma   90.00
#
_symmetry.space_group_name_H-M   'P 1'
#
loop_
_entity.id
_entity.type
_entity.pdbx_description
1 polymer ?
#
loop_
_entity_poly.entity_id
_entity_poly.type
_entity_poly.pdbx_seq_one_letter_code
_entity_poly.pdbx_strand_id
1 'polypeptide(L)'
;STWKTSLALDLKLPGDVDLNIEGIYNKDFNSVTVTKLGIEENPAGIQLPGEPALRKAWKSQNIRNKNPEEKYSINPYLINNADIDGYYASVSAQVSKRWGFGLSLMAAYTYSSAKNVIDGIGDQVTSAYNTNTFNRNGSNTPELGYASYVSPHRILFNVGYRLAQKNGASNFGLYY
;
A
#
# COMPACT_ATOMS: atom_id res chain seq x y z
N SER A 1 3.59 10.36 -12.59
CA SER A 1 2.43 9.92 -13.42
C SER A 1 2.07 8.49 -13.09
N THR A 2 0.77 8.15 -13.16
CA THR A 2 0.29 6.80 -12.85
C THR A 2 -0.44 6.23 -14.05
N TRP A 3 -0.10 5.01 -14.43
CA TRP A 3 -0.86 4.20 -15.37
C TRP A 3 -1.73 3.20 -14.62
N LYS A 4 -3.01 3.11 -15.01
CA LYS A 4 -3.98 2.21 -14.39
C LYS A 4 -4.65 1.37 -15.45
N THR A 5 -4.82 0.07 -15.16
CA THR A 5 -5.60 -0.83 -15.99
C THR A 5 -6.39 -1.78 -15.12
N SER A 6 -7.55 -2.18 -15.61
CA SER A 6 -8.37 -3.22 -15.00
C SER A 6 -9.02 -4.08 -16.09
N LEU A 7 -9.22 -5.34 -15.76
CA LEU A 7 -9.94 -6.31 -16.57
C LEU A 7 -10.89 -7.08 -15.65
N ALA A 8 -12.15 -7.16 -16.04
CA ALA A 8 -13.16 -7.93 -15.33
C ALA A 8 -13.84 -8.92 -16.26
N LEU A 9 -14.18 -10.08 -15.72
CA LEU A 9 -14.88 -11.15 -16.40
C LEU A 9 -16.03 -11.64 -15.52
N ASP A 10 -17.25 -11.51 -16.05
CA ASP A 10 -18.48 -12.00 -15.42
C ASP A 10 -18.98 -13.22 -16.15
N LEU A 11 -19.13 -14.34 -15.43
CA LEU A 11 -19.58 -15.61 -15.97
C LEU A 11 -20.78 -16.12 -15.19
N LYS A 12 -21.76 -16.62 -15.94
CA LYS A 12 -22.84 -17.43 -15.38
C LYS A 12 -22.53 -18.90 -15.57
N LEU A 13 -22.33 -19.58 -14.46
CA LEU A 13 -22.02 -21.01 -14.44
C LEU A 13 -23.32 -21.84 -14.33
N PRO A 14 -23.29 -23.12 -14.69
CA PRO A 14 -24.44 -24.00 -14.51
C PRO A 14 -24.95 -24.00 -13.06
N GLY A 15 -26.26 -24.04 -12.89
CA GLY A 15 -26.91 -24.03 -11.58
C GLY A 15 -27.07 -22.65 -10.98
N ASP A 16 -27.17 -21.60 -11.80
CA ASP A 16 -27.38 -20.19 -11.39
C ASP A 16 -26.28 -19.69 -10.41
N VAL A 17 -25.05 -20.03 -10.70
CA VAL A 17 -23.88 -19.52 -9.99
C VAL A 17 -23.27 -18.39 -10.80
N ASP A 18 -23.13 -17.23 -10.19
CA ASP A 18 -22.42 -16.09 -10.77
C ASP A 18 -20.96 -16.12 -10.29
N LEU A 19 -20.02 -16.06 -11.24
CA LEU A 19 -18.59 -15.93 -11.00
C LEU A 19 -18.09 -14.62 -11.59
N ASN A 20 -17.49 -13.78 -10.75
CA ASN A 20 -16.80 -12.57 -11.16
C ASN A 20 -15.31 -12.72 -10.88
N ILE A 21 -14.48 -12.39 -11.85
CA ILE A 21 -13.02 -12.34 -11.72
C ILE A 21 -12.57 -10.96 -12.17
N GLU A 22 -11.80 -10.28 -11.34
CA GLU A 22 -11.26 -8.95 -11.65
C GLU A 22 -9.76 -8.89 -11.37
N GLY A 23 -9.03 -8.31 -12.32
CA GLY A 23 -7.61 -7.97 -12.18
C GLY A 23 -7.41 -6.47 -12.29
N ILE A 24 -6.63 -5.91 -11.38
CA ILE A 24 -6.26 -4.49 -11.37
C ILE A 24 -4.74 -4.40 -11.33
N TYR A 25 -4.18 -3.53 -12.17
CA TYR A 25 -2.78 -3.19 -12.14
C TYR A 25 -2.58 -1.69 -12.27
N ASN A 26 -1.86 -1.11 -11.33
CA ASN A 26 -1.44 0.29 -11.34
C ASN A 26 0.07 0.35 -11.31
N LYS A 27 0.65 1.24 -12.10
CA LYS A 27 2.08 1.53 -12.10
C LYS A 27 2.30 3.03 -11.91
N ASP A 28 3.08 3.39 -10.92
CA ASP A 28 3.50 4.76 -10.66
C ASP A 28 4.89 4.99 -11.25
N PHE A 29 4.97 5.87 -12.22
CA PHE A 29 6.23 6.26 -12.84
C PHE A 29 6.88 7.38 -12.05
N ASN A 30 8.17 7.26 -11.79
CA ASN A 30 8.97 8.26 -11.09
C ASN A 30 8.34 8.66 -9.75
N SER A 31 8.35 7.73 -8.81
CA SER A 31 7.75 7.92 -7.48
C SER A 31 8.28 9.17 -6.79
N VAL A 32 7.40 9.90 -6.12
CA VAL A 32 7.79 11.07 -5.33
C VAL A 32 8.65 10.63 -4.15
N THR A 33 9.73 11.36 -3.90
CA THR A 33 10.63 11.15 -2.78
C THR A 33 10.87 12.44 -2.03
N VAL A 34 11.18 12.30 -0.74
CA VAL A 34 11.60 13.40 0.11
C VAL A 34 12.99 13.11 0.62
N THR A 35 13.93 14.00 0.37
CA THR A 35 15.30 13.90 0.86
C THR A 35 15.62 15.07 1.77
N LYS A 36 16.45 14.80 2.78
CA LYS A 36 16.94 15.84 3.69
C LYS A 36 18.34 16.27 3.24
N LEU A 37 18.51 17.55 2.94
CA LEU A 37 19.75 18.08 2.41
C LEU A 37 20.83 18.32 3.48
N GLY A 38 20.45 18.37 4.75
CA GLY A 38 21.37 18.64 5.87
C GLY A 38 22.05 17.41 6.46
N ILE A 39 22.14 16.30 5.71
CA ILE A 39 22.79 15.08 6.16
C ILE A 39 23.78 14.56 5.11
N GLU A 40 24.89 13.98 5.57
CA GLU A 40 25.89 13.36 4.72
C GLU A 40 25.98 11.86 4.99
N GLU A 41 26.27 11.10 3.96
CA GLU A 41 26.57 9.67 4.10
C GLU A 41 27.86 9.47 4.89
N ASN A 42 27.81 8.65 5.92
CA ASN A 42 28.99 8.22 6.66
C ASN A 42 29.60 7.01 5.94
N PRO A 43 30.81 7.14 5.37
CA PRO A 43 31.42 6.04 4.61
C PRO A 43 31.69 4.76 5.44
N ALA A 44 31.74 4.88 6.77
CA ALA A 44 31.92 3.72 7.64
C ALA A 44 30.71 2.78 7.67
N GLY A 45 29.52 3.28 7.29
CA GLY A 45 28.30 2.50 7.35
C GLY A 45 27.92 2.01 8.75
N ILE A 46 26.97 1.11 8.83
CA ILE A 46 26.58 0.40 10.05
C ILE A 46 26.54 -1.09 9.76
N GLN A 47 27.30 -1.88 10.52
CA GLN A 47 27.21 -3.34 10.49
C GLN A 47 26.22 -3.80 11.56
N LEU A 48 25.16 -4.49 11.13
CA LEU A 48 24.23 -5.14 12.05
C LEU A 48 24.57 -6.62 12.18
N PRO A 49 24.43 -7.20 13.38
CA PRO A 49 24.64 -8.63 13.60
C PRO A 49 23.73 -9.47 12.69
N GLY A 50 24.31 -10.43 11.97
CA GLY A 50 23.58 -11.32 11.07
C GLY A 50 23.27 -10.76 9.67
N GLU A 51 23.61 -9.52 9.37
CA GLU A 51 23.48 -8.97 8.02
C GLU A 51 24.79 -9.10 7.22
N PRO A 52 24.74 -9.59 5.98
CA PRO A 52 25.95 -9.80 5.16
C PRO A 52 26.52 -8.49 4.59
N ALA A 53 25.73 -7.42 4.53
CA ALA A 53 26.12 -6.16 3.92
C ALA A 53 25.99 -4.98 4.89
N LEU A 54 26.91 -4.03 4.78
CA LEU A 54 26.84 -2.76 5.50
C LEU A 54 25.59 -1.97 5.08
N ARG A 55 24.90 -1.40 6.07
CA ARG A 55 23.87 -0.38 5.83
C ARG A 55 24.52 0.99 5.73
N LYS A 56 23.91 1.86 4.92
CA LYS A 56 24.30 3.27 4.90
C LYS A 56 23.99 3.92 6.24
N ALA A 57 24.92 4.70 6.75
CA ALA A 57 24.75 5.55 7.90
C ALA A 57 24.75 7.02 7.48
N TRP A 58 24.01 7.84 8.19
CA TRP A 58 23.87 9.26 7.87
C TRP A 58 24.30 10.09 9.06
N LYS A 59 25.11 11.12 8.81
CA LYS A 59 25.51 12.10 9.80
C LYS A 59 24.73 13.38 9.57
N SER A 60 24.13 13.94 10.61
CA SER A 60 23.58 15.29 10.56
C SER A 60 24.71 16.27 10.36
N GLN A 61 24.69 16.99 9.24
CA GLN A 61 25.44 18.21 9.13
C GLN A 61 24.61 19.32 9.79
N ASN A 62 25.19 19.97 10.78
CA ASN A 62 24.69 21.27 11.17
C ASN A 62 24.99 22.22 10.02
N ILE A 63 24.04 22.40 9.09
CA ILE A 63 24.06 23.57 8.23
C ILE A 63 23.69 24.74 9.13
N ARG A 64 24.63 25.09 10.00
CA ARG A 64 24.61 26.40 10.60
C ARG A 64 24.97 27.36 9.48
N ASN A 65 24.06 28.28 9.19
CA ASN A 65 24.45 29.47 8.48
C ASN A 65 25.78 29.97 9.09
N LYS A 66 26.74 30.34 8.29
CA LYS A 66 28.04 30.83 8.73
C LYS A 66 27.93 32.11 9.58
N ASN A 67 26.71 32.57 9.82
CA ASN A 67 26.42 33.69 10.69
C ASN A 67 26.21 33.22 12.14
N PRO A 68 27.15 33.48 13.07
CA PRO A 68 27.05 33.01 14.45
C PRO A 68 25.86 33.57 15.23
N GLU A 69 25.16 34.58 14.71
CA GLU A 69 23.97 35.17 15.32
C GLU A 69 22.66 34.41 14.96
N GLU A 70 22.67 33.55 13.95
CA GLU A 70 21.49 32.80 13.59
C GLU A 70 21.34 31.54 14.46
N LYS A 71 20.36 31.56 15.36
CA LYS A 71 20.03 30.48 16.30
C LYS A 71 19.24 29.34 15.69
N TYR A 72 18.91 29.37 14.40
CA TYR A 72 18.04 28.41 13.77
C TYR A 72 18.82 27.36 12.95
N SER A 73 18.61 26.11 13.28
CA SER A 73 19.04 24.98 12.46
C SER A 73 18.06 24.85 11.27
N ILE A 74 18.50 25.21 10.08
CA ILE A 74 17.71 24.99 8.86
C ILE A 74 17.90 23.53 8.45
N ASN A 75 16.80 22.78 8.45
CA ASN A 75 16.76 21.43 7.90
C ASN A 75 15.97 21.48 6.58
N PRO A 76 16.59 21.80 5.45
CA PRO A 76 15.90 21.85 4.18
C PRO A 76 15.56 20.43 3.69
N TYR A 77 14.34 20.29 3.20
CA TYR A 77 13.89 19.08 2.51
C TYR A 77 13.72 19.36 1.03
N LEU A 78 14.12 18.42 0.22
CA LEU A 78 13.90 18.43 -1.22
C LEU A 78 12.84 17.37 -1.56
N ILE A 79 11.75 17.83 -2.19
CA ILE A 79 10.77 16.94 -2.80
C ILE A 79 11.19 16.77 -4.26
N ASN A 80 11.40 15.54 -4.67
CA ASN A 80 11.84 15.20 -6.02
C ASN A 80 11.17 13.89 -6.49
N ASN A 81 11.40 13.54 -7.73
CA ASN A 81 11.02 12.24 -8.27
C ASN A 81 12.24 11.31 -8.24
N ALA A 82 12.05 10.11 -7.74
CA ALA A 82 13.03 9.03 -7.91
C ALA A 82 12.82 8.34 -9.25
N ASP A 83 13.90 7.85 -9.86
CA ASP A 83 13.81 6.95 -11.01
C ASP A 83 13.50 5.52 -10.52
N ILE A 84 12.38 5.41 -9.81
CA ILE A 84 11.89 4.18 -9.22
C ILE A 84 10.38 4.14 -9.41
N ASP A 85 9.89 3.05 -9.99
CA ASP A 85 8.49 2.84 -10.28
C ASP A 85 7.81 2.02 -9.18
N GLY A 86 6.81 2.61 -8.54
CA GLY A 86 5.90 1.89 -7.64
C GLY A 86 4.85 1.09 -8.41
N TYR A 87 4.22 0.11 -7.75
CA TYR A 87 3.10 -0.63 -8.34
C TYR A 87 2.08 -1.09 -7.31
N TYR A 88 0.86 -1.29 -7.78
CA TYR A 88 -0.19 -2.06 -7.11
C TYR A 88 -0.76 -3.08 -8.08
N ALA A 89 -0.87 -4.32 -7.65
CA ALA A 89 -1.51 -5.38 -8.40
C ALA A 89 -2.50 -6.12 -7.50
N SER A 90 -3.67 -6.45 -8.02
CA SER A 90 -4.63 -7.30 -7.32
C SER A 90 -5.38 -8.19 -8.31
N VAL A 91 -5.74 -9.38 -7.82
CA VAL A 91 -6.66 -10.29 -8.49
C VAL A 91 -7.71 -10.73 -7.48
N SER A 92 -8.97 -10.56 -7.83
CA SER A 92 -10.10 -10.99 -7.02
C SER A 92 -10.96 -12.01 -7.79
N ALA A 93 -11.49 -12.97 -7.06
CA ALA A 93 -12.51 -13.89 -7.55
C ALA A 93 -13.66 -13.92 -6.55
N GLN A 94 -14.87 -13.73 -7.06
CA GLN A 94 -16.10 -13.77 -6.27
C GLN A 94 -17.07 -14.78 -6.89
N VAL A 95 -17.61 -15.63 -6.05
CA VAL A 95 -18.67 -16.58 -6.40
C VAL A 95 -19.91 -16.21 -5.61
N SER A 96 -21.04 -16.15 -6.27
CA SER A 96 -22.32 -15.97 -5.60
C SER A 96 -23.42 -16.86 -6.16
N LYS A 97 -24.33 -17.27 -5.29
CA LYS A 97 -25.51 -18.06 -5.65
C LYS A 97 -26.70 -17.65 -4.79
N ARG A 98 -27.86 -17.63 -5.44
CA ARG A 98 -29.16 -17.45 -4.78
C ARG A 98 -30.05 -18.65 -5.09
N TRP A 99 -30.69 -19.18 -4.06
CA TRP A 99 -31.67 -20.26 -4.18
C TRP A 99 -33.08 -19.72 -4.06
N GLY A 100 -34.02 -20.33 -4.78
CA GLY A 100 -35.43 -19.89 -4.78
C GLY A 100 -36.12 -19.99 -3.42
N PHE A 101 -35.60 -20.78 -2.49
CA PHE A 101 -36.12 -20.89 -1.12
C PHE A 101 -35.61 -19.79 -0.16
N GLY A 102 -34.90 -18.78 -0.67
CA GLY A 102 -34.49 -17.61 0.09
C GLY A 102 -33.05 -17.59 0.60
N LEU A 103 -32.27 -18.66 0.41
CA LEU A 103 -30.86 -18.69 0.76
C LEU A 103 -30.04 -17.93 -0.28
N SER A 104 -29.06 -17.15 0.15
CA SER A 104 -28.01 -16.54 -0.68
C SER A 104 -26.66 -16.77 -0.05
N LEU A 105 -25.67 -17.01 -0.89
CA LEU A 105 -24.28 -17.20 -0.49
C LEU A 105 -23.38 -16.39 -1.41
N MET A 106 -22.38 -15.73 -0.82
CA MET A 106 -21.32 -15.07 -1.54
C MET A 106 -19.99 -15.37 -0.84
N ALA A 107 -18.99 -15.74 -1.62
CA ALA A 107 -17.61 -15.90 -1.17
C ALA A 107 -16.70 -15.15 -2.13
N ALA A 108 -15.76 -14.39 -1.61
CA ALA A 108 -14.77 -13.71 -2.41
C ALA A 108 -13.38 -13.87 -1.80
N TYR A 109 -12.39 -13.99 -2.68
CA TYR A 109 -10.99 -13.99 -2.33
C TYR A 109 -10.27 -12.95 -3.17
N THR A 110 -9.42 -12.16 -2.52
CA THR A 110 -8.56 -11.19 -3.19
C THR A 110 -7.11 -11.42 -2.76
N TYR A 111 -6.25 -11.53 -3.75
CA TYR A 111 -4.81 -11.42 -3.57
C TYR A 111 -4.35 -10.05 -4.05
N SER A 112 -3.52 -9.36 -3.26
CA SER A 112 -2.98 -8.05 -3.63
C SER A 112 -1.51 -7.92 -3.22
N SER A 113 -0.79 -7.15 -4.03
CA SER A 113 0.60 -6.83 -3.79
C SER A 113 0.85 -5.39 -4.21
N ALA A 114 1.53 -4.62 -3.38
CA ALA A 114 1.99 -3.29 -3.74
C ALA A 114 3.37 -3.02 -3.17
N LYS A 115 4.14 -2.26 -3.95
CA LYS A 115 5.41 -1.68 -3.50
C LYS A 115 5.44 -0.21 -3.88
N ASN A 116 5.92 0.60 -2.98
CA ASN A 116 6.11 2.03 -3.18
C ASN A 116 7.41 2.49 -2.52
N VAL A 117 7.76 3.74 -2.75
CA VAL A 117 8.94 4.38 -2.14
C VAL A 117 8.56 5.08 -0.84
N ILE A 118 7.36 5.64 -0.78
CA ILE A 118 6.79 6.32 0.39
C ILE A 118 5.38 5.79 0.62
N ASP A 119 5.13 5.32 1.84
CA ASP A 119 3.89 4.63 2.19
C ASP A 119 2.75 5.55 2.60
N GLY A 120 3.06 6.73 3.03
CA GLY A 120 2.09 7.73 3.41
C GLY A 120 2.66 9.13 3.27
N ILE A 121 1.90 10.01 2.68
CA ILE A 121 2.21 11.42 2.69
C ILE A 121 1.54 11.98 3.94
N GLY A 122 2.34 12.25 4.98
CA GLY A 122 1.86 13.09 6.08
C GLY A 122 1.54 14.49 5.56
N ASP A 123 0.76 15.25 6.30
CA ASP A 123 0.42 16.64 6.02
C ASP A 123 1.65 17.58 6.02
N GLN A 124 2.78 17.10 6.54
CA GLN A 124 4.05 17.81 6.61
C GLN A 124 5.18 17.02 5.94
N VAL A 125 6.06 17.72 5.24
CA VAL A 125 7.23 17.13 4.56
C VAL A 125 8.13 16.36 5.53
N THR A 126 8.28 16.87 6.77
CA THR A 126 9.02 16.21 7.84
C THR A 126 8.42 14.87 8.23
N SER A 127 7.08 14.82 8.32
CA SER A 127 6.36 13.58 8.63
C SER A 127 6.52 12.57 7.49
N ALA A 128 6.38 12.99 6.24
CA ALA A 128 6.60 12.14 5.08
C ALA A 128 8.02 11.55 5.04
N TYR A 129 9.03 12.34 5.40
CA TYR A 129 10.42 11.86 5.48
C TYR A 129 10.63 10.85 6.62
N ASN A 130 10.06 11.10 7.80
CA ASN A 130 10.26 10.27 8.98
C ASN A 130 9.43 8.99 8.98
N THR A 131 8.29 8.97 8.29
CA THR A 131 7.40 7.80 8.19
C THR A 131 7.78 6.85 7.06
N ASN A 132 8.85 7.13 6.36
CA ASN A 132 9.41 6.23 5.37
C ASN A 132 10.09 5.04 6.05
N THR A 133 9.29 4.08 6.51
CA THR A 133 9.70 3.00 7.43
C THR A 133 10.44 1.86 6.75
N PHE A 134 10.49 1.81 5.43
CA PHE A 134 11.00 0.65 4.69
C PHE A 134 12.38 0.81 4.08
N ASN A 135 13.03 1.94 4.30
CA ASN A 135 14.36 2.17 3.75
C ASN A 135 15.44 1.52 4.62
N ARG A 136 15.97 0.42 4.13
CA ARG A 136 17.10 -0.27 4.75
C ARG A 136 18.30 0.65 4.98
N ASN A 137 18.53 1.57 4.05
CA ASN A 137 19.68 2.48 4.02
C ASN A 137 19.33 3.92 4.45
N GLY A 138 18.21 4.10 5.14
CA GLY A 138 17.72 5.41 5.62
C GLY A 138 16.92 6.19 4.57
N SER A 139 16.17 7.18 5.05
CA SER A 139 15.16 7.88 4.25
C SER A 139 15.73 8.70 3.08
N ASN A 140 17.04 9.00 3.07
CA ASN A 140 17.70 9.65 1.94
C ASN A 140 18.08 8.70 0.79
N THR A 141 17.90 7.40 0.99
CA THR A 141 18.12 6.40 -0.05
C THR A 141 16.78 5.78 -0.41
N PRO A 142 16.09 6.27 -1.45
CA PRO A 142 14.80 5.75 -1.83
C PRO A 142 14.92 4.30 -2.32
N GLU A 143 14.12 3.41 -1.76
CA GLU A 143 14.04 2.00 -2.11
C GLU A 143 12.57 1.57 -2.22
N LEU A 144 12.29 0.55 -3.02
CA LEU A 144 10.96 -0.06 -3.08
C LEU A 144 10.72 -0.95 -1.87
N GLY A 145 9.77 -0.55 -1.04
CA GLY A 145 9.27 -1.35 0.07
C GLY A 145 7.85 -1.88 -0.17
N TYR A 146 7.44 -2.88 0.58
CA TYR A 146 6.04 -3.30 0.60
C TYR A 146 5.18 -2.21 1.24
N ALA A 147 4.08 -1.88 0.58
CA ALA A 147 3.13 -0.90 1.08
C ALA A 147 2.43 -1.40 2.35
N SER A 148 2.46 -0.63 3.45
CA SER A 148 1.92 -1.04 4.76
C SER A 148 0.41 -1.18 4.76
N TYR A 149 -0.28 -0.50 3.86
CA TYR A 149 -1.74 -0.52 3.75
C TYR A 149 -2.29 -1.74 2.98
N VAL A 150 -1.42 -2.58 2.39
CA VAL A 150 -1.84 -3.75 1.62
C VAL A 150 -1.95 -4.97 2.51
N SER A 151 -3.14 -5.55 2.53
CA SER A 151 -3.35 -6.91 3.04
C SER A 151 -3.23 -7.89 1.86
N PRO A 152 -2.16 -8.72 1.81
CA PRO A 152 -1.92 -9.59 0.66
C PRO A 152 -3.05 -10.58 0.38
N HIS A 153 -3.73 -11.02 1.43
CA HIS A 153 -4.80 -12.00 1.33
C HIS A 153 -6.05 -11.48 2.05
N ARG A 154 -7.17 -11.44 1.34
CA ARG A 154 -8.45 -11.06 1.90
C ARG A 154 -9.51 -12.07 1.49
N ILE A 155 -10.24 -12.56 2.47
CA ILE A 155 -11.38 -13.46 2.29
C ILE A 155 -12.63 -12.73 2.79
N LEU A 156 -13.68 -12.77 2.00
CA LEU A 156 -15.00 -12.29 2.39
C LEU A 156 -15.99 -13.42 2.21
N PHE A 157 -16.86 -13.59 3.18
CA PHE A 157 -17.91 -14.57 3.13
C PHE A 157 -19.21 -13.97 3.65
N ASN A 158 -20.31 -14.20 2.94
CA ASN A 158 -21.63 -13.71 3.30
C ASN A 158 -22.66 -14.81 3.06
N VAL A 159 -23.47 -15.09 4.06
CA VAL A 159 -24.65 -15.96 3.97
C VAL A 159 -25.87 -15.13 4.35
N GLY A 160 -26.86 -15.08 3.48
CA GLY A 160 -28.12 -14.44 3.73
C GLY A 160 -29.28 -15.43 3.62
N TYR A 161 -30.26 -15.30 4.49
CA TYR A 161 -31.51 -16.05 4.39
C TYR A 161 -32.71 -15.14 4.50
N ARG A 162 -33.59 -15.18 3.51
CA ARG A 162 -34.83 -14.44 3.47
C ARG A 162 -36.00 -15.39 3.70
N LEU A 163 -36.66 -15.26 4.83
CA LEU A 163 -37.90 -15.96 5.16
C LEU A 163 -39.07 -15.09 4.72
N ALA A 164 -39.74 -15.50 3.64
CA ALA A 164 -40.96 -14.85 3.18
C ALA A 164 -42.14 -15.24 4.11
N GLN A 165 -42.93 -14.26 4.53
CA GLN A 165 -44.13 -14.41 5.35
C GLN A 165 -45.33 -13.79 4.60
N LYS A 166 -46.55 -14.16 4.98
CA LYS A 166 -47.76 -13.72 4.31
C LYS A 166 -47.92 -12.18 4.23
N ASN A 167 -47.43 -11.46 5.24
CA ASN A 167 -47.53 -10.00 5.36
C ASN A 167 -46.17 -9.31 5.51
N GLY A 168 -45.03 -9.97 5.13
CA GLY A 168 -43.71 -9.39 5.24
C GLY A 168 -42.58 -10.39 4.95
N ALA A 169 -41.36 -10.02 5.29
CA ALA A 169 -40.22 -10.90 5.20
C ALA A 169 -39.22 -10.63 6.34
N SER A 170 -38.63 -11.66 6.88
CA SER A 170 -37.49 -11.56 7.82
C SER A 170 -36.20 -11.88 7.07
N ASN A 171 -35.17 -11.04 7.23
CA ASN A 171 -33.86 -11.25 6.61
C ASN A 171 -32.82 -11.50 7.70
N PHE A 172 -32.05 -12.54 7.54
CA PHE A 172 -30.93 -12.92 8.38
C PHE A 172 -29.64 -12.85 7.58
N GLY A 173 -28.55 -12.33 8.14
CA GLY A 173 -27.27 -12.25 7.46
C GLY A 173 -26.11 -12.54 8.41
N LEU A 174 -25.12 -13.28 7.90
CA LEU A 174 -23.84 -13.54 8.55
C LEU A 174 -22.73 -13.07 7.61
N TYR A 175 -21.82 -12.29 8.13
CA TYR A 175 -20.67 -11.72 7.41
C TYR A 175 -19.38 -12.13 8.13
N TYR A 176 -18.37 -12.46 7.32
CA TYR A 176 -17.00 -12.69 7.78
C TYR A 176 -16.03 -11.97 6.85
#